data_c94b735e19eee1e267ae6de53a063e1b
#
_entry.id   c94b735e19eee1e267ae6de53a063e1b
#
_cell.length_a   1.000
_cell.length_b   1.000
_cell.length_c   1.000
_cell.angle_alpha   90.00
_cell.angle_beta   90.00
_cell.angle_gamma   90.00
#
_symmetry.space_group_name_H-M   'P 1'
#
loop_
_entity.id
_entity.type
_entity.pdbx_description
1 polymer ?
#
loop_
_entity_poly.entity_id
_entity_poly.type
_entity_poly.pdbx_seq_one_letter_code
_entity_poly.pdbx_strand_id
1 'polypeptide(L)'
;YEMRLIWFGGVKYCYALELNKIGKLFKKKGIFWIPDFQHRTLPEFFGAEELAHKEKNDLAMTGSDNPMVLSSFDAARDLERFYPGHRCSVEVVHFVSYIEPEVRAITPELEQSVREKFDLKRKYIYIPNQFWQHKNHIVMVEAIECLLKDGRLCDYDFVFTGNLKDYRNPEYIDKLRKIME
;
A
#
# COMPACT_ATOMS: atom_id res chain seq x y z
N TYR A 1 -0.81 -29.43 -11.16
CA TYR A 1 -1.42 -28.94 -9.91
C TYR A 1 -2.71 -28.17 -10.22
N GLU A 2 -2.67 -27.20 -11.14
CA GLU A 2 -3.83 -26.37 -11.55
C GLU A 2 -5.01 -27.20 -12.08
N MET A 3 -4.75 -28.18 -12.95
CA MET A 3 -5.79 -29.07 -13.45
C MET A 3 -6.50 -29.82 -12.32
N ARG A 4 -5.76 -30.29 -11.30
CA ARG A 4 -6.36 -30.95 -10.14
C ARG A 4 -7.30 -30.02 -9.37
N LEU A 5 -6.91 -28.77 -9.13
CA LEU A 5 -7.77 -27.78 -8.46
C LEU A 5 -9.04 -27.47 -9.23
N ILE A 6 -8.96 -27.35 -10.56
CA ILE A 6 -10.12 -27.04 -11.41
C ILE A 6 -11.06 -28.25 -11.54
N TRP A 7 -10.53 -29.43 -11.82
CA TRP A 7 -11.34 -30.62 -12.13
C TRP A 7 -11.80 -31.37 -10.88
N PHE A 8 -10.99 -31.42 -9.84
CA PHE A 8 -11.28 -32.18 -8.61
C PHE A 8 -11.61 -31.28 -7.40
N GLY A 9 -11.16 -30.04 -7.41
CA GLY A 9 -11.41 -29.07 -6.34
C GLY A 9 -12.62 -28.17 -6.57
N GLY A 10 -13.27 -28.23 -7.74
CA GLY A 10 -14.45 -27.41 -8.06
C GLY A 10 -14.17 -25.90 -8.10
N VAL A 11 -12.92 -25.47 -8.22
CA VAL A 11 -12.53 -24.05 -8.26
C VAL A 11 -13.12 -23.38 -9.50
N LYS A 12 -14.04 -22.44 -9.29
CA LYS A 12 -14.69 -21.68 -10.37
C LYS A 12 -13.90 -20.44 -10.77
N TYR A 13 -13.36 -19.72 -9.77
CA TYR A 13 -12.60 -18.48 -9.97
C TYR A 13 -11.39 -18.43 -9.05
N CYS A 14 -10.37 -17.69 -9.47
CA CYS A 14 -9.18 -17.41 -8.67
C CYS A 14 -9.03 -15.89 -8.57
N TYR A 15 -8.90 -15.37 -7.35
CA TYR A 15 -8.79 -13.94 -7.05
C TYR A 15 -7.35 -13.52 -6.79
N ALA A 16 -7.05 -12.26 -7.10
CA ALA A 16 -5.79 -11.58 -6.89
C ALA A 16 -4.60 -12.28 -7.58
N LEU A 17 -4.78 -12.68 -8.82
CA LEU A 17 -3.79 -13.43 -9.55
C LEU A 17 -2.74 -12.52 -10.19
N GLU A 18 -1.47 -12.87 -9.99
CA GLU A 18 -0.38 -12.35 -10.79
C GLU A 18 -0.30 -13.14 -12.11
N LEU A 19 -0.45 -12.45 -13.23
CA LEU A 19 -0.46 -13.04 -14.58
C LEU A 19 0.73 -13.96 -14.87
N ASN A 20 1.86 -13.70 -14.26
CA ASN A 20 3.11 -14.44 -14.50
C ASN A 20 3.17 -15.80 -13.81
N LYS A 21 2.35 -16.01 -12.79
CA LYS A 21 2.36 -17.23 -11.96
C LYS A 21 1.22 -18.20 -12.30
N ILE A 22 0.42 -17.86 -13.32
CA ILE A 22 -0.80 -18.61 -13.61
C ILE A 22 -0.70 -19.33 -14.94
N GLY A 23 -1.01 -20.62 -14.91
CA GLY A 23 -1.18 -21.40 -16.12
C GLY A 23 -2.34 -20.90 -16.98
N LYS A 24 -2.29 -21.22 -18.29
CA LYS A 24 -3.25 -20.77 -19.29
C LYS A 24 -4.73 -21.07 -18.93
N LEU A 25 -4.99 -22.10 -18.15
CA LEU A 25 -6.35 -22.51 -17.74
C LEU A 25 -6.97 -21.55 -16.71
N PHE A 26 -6.17 -21.04 -15.78
CA PHE A 26 -6.64 -20.07 -14.80
C PHE A 26 -6.79 -18.66 -15.36
N LYS A 27 -6.10 -18.33 -16.45
CA LYS A 27 -6.26 -17.02 -17.09
C LYS A 27 -7.72 -16.72 -17.47
N LYS A 28 -8.50 -17.73 -17.85
CA LYS A 28 -9.93 -17.58 -18.17
C LYS A 28 -10.86 -17.52 -16.95
N LYS A 29 -10.35 -17.86 -15.76
CA LYS A 29 -11.10 -17.89 -14.49
C LYS A 29 -10.52 -16.92 -13.46
N GLY A 30 -9.62 -16.07 -13.86
CA GLY A 30 -8.99 -15.08 -13.00
C GLY A 30 -9.91 -13.92 -12.73
N ILE A 31 -9.96 -13.49 -11.49
CA ILE A 31 -10.41 -12.15 -11.10
C ILE A 31 -9.14 -11.38 -10.79
N PHE A 32 -8.85 -10.37 -11.57
CA PHE A 32 -7.66 -9.55 -11.38
C PHE A 32 -7.87 -8.53 -10.29
N TRP A 33 -6.78 -8.09 -9.70
CA TRP A 33 -6.79 -7.03 -8.71
C TRP A 33 -5.63 -6.07 -8.95
N ILE A 34 -5.97 -4.79 -9.05
CA ILE A 34 -4.99 -3.70 -9.12
C ILE A 34 -5.33 -2.75 -7.96
N PRO A 35 -4.43 -2.59 -6.98
CA PRO A 35 -4.67 -1.71 -5.84
C PRO A 35 -4.67 -0.23 -6.23
N ASP A 36 -3.73 0.15 -7.10
CA ASP A 36 -3.51 1.51 -7.59
C ASP A 36 -2.68 1.50 -8.89
N PHE A 37 -2.59 2.65 -9.54
CA PHE A 37 -1.73 2.89 -10.70
C PHE A 37 -0.57 3.85 -10.37
N GLN A 38 0.01 3.70 -9.17
CA GLN A 38 1.07 4.57 -8.68
C GLN A 38 2.25 4.68 -9.66
N HIS A 39 2.60 3.61 -10.36
CA HIS A 39 3.66 3.61 -11.35
C HIS A 39 3.37 4.49 -12.57
N ARG A 40 2.10 4.84 -12.81
CA ARG A 40 1.68 5.78 -13.87
C ARG A 40 1.59 7.22 -13.38
N THR A 41 1.28 7.42 -12.09
CA THR A 41 1.13 8.75 -11.48
C THR A 41 2.44 9.27 -10.91
N LEU A 42 3.34 8.39 -10.47
CA LEU A 42 4.61 8.69 -9.83
C LEU A 42 5.74 7.80 -10.39
N PRO A 43 5.98 7.80 -11.72
CA PRO A 43 6.93 6.89 -12.37
C PRO A 43 8.37 7.06 -11.86
N GLU A 44 8.73 8.24 -11.37
CA GLU A 44 10.06 8.54 -10.83
C GLU A 44 10.46 7.71 -9.61
N PHE A 45 9.50 7.08 -8.93
CA PHE A 45 9.76 6.18 -7.80
C PHE A 45 9.97 4.72 -8.19
N PHE A 46 9.99 4.41 -9.50
CA PHE A 46 10.11 3.04 -10.01
C PHE A 46 11.30 2.90 -10.96
N GLY A 47 11.98 1.76 -10.91
CA GLY A 47 13.01 1.45 -11.88
C GLY A 47 12.42 1.16 -13.28
N ALA A 48 13.21 1.40 -14.33
CA ALA A 48 12.74 1.21 -15.71
C ALA A 48 12.24 -0.20 -16.01
N GLU A 49 12.90 -1.23 -15.48
CA GLU A 49 12.47 -2.62 -15.64
C GLU A 49 11.15 -2.91 -14.90
N GLU A 50 10.98 -2.35 -13.69
CA GLU A 50 9.75 -2.46 -12.91
C GLU A 50 8.58 -1.78 -13.63
N LEU A 51 8.79 -0.57 -14.18
CA LEU A 51 7.79 0.14 -14.98
C LEU A 51 7.36 -0.68 -16.20
N ALA A 52 8.32 -1.18 -16.97
CA ALA A 52 8.03 -1.99 -18.15
C ALA A 52 7.27 -3.28 -17.79
N HIS A 53 7.62 -3.91 -16.67
CA HIS A 53 6.95 -5.11 -16.20
C HIS A 53 5.50 -4.83 -15.75
N LYS A 54 5.28 -3.77 -14.97
CA LYS A 54 3.95 -3.34 -14.52
C LYS A 54 3.07 -2.99 -15.71
N GLU A 55 3.56 -2.15 -16.63
CA GLU A 55 2.82 -1.75 -17.83
C GLU A 55 2.39 -2.96 -18.68
N LYS A 56 3.31 -3.90 -18.90
CA LYS A 56 2.98 -5.14 -19.62
C LYS A 56 1.88 -5.95 -18.93
N ASN A 57 1.91 -6.03 -17.62
CA ASN A 57 0.91 -6.75 -16.86
C ASN A 57 -0.45 -6.04 -16.90
N ASP A 58 -0.45 -4.72 -16.71
CA ASP A 58 -1.67 -3.93 -16.73
C ASP A 58 -2.35 -3.96 -18.10
N LEU A 59 -1.60 -3.81 -19.19
CA LEU A 59 -2.12 -3.97 -20.55
C LEU A 59 -2.73 -5.36 -20.80
N ALA A 60 -2.11 -6.41 -20.27
CA ALA A 60 -2.63 -7.76 -20.42
C ALA A 60 -3.89 -8.00 -19.58
N MET A 61 -3.99 -7.41 -18.38
CA MET A 61 -5.17 -7.52 -17.51
C MET A 61 -6.32 -6.67 -18.04
N THR A 62 -6.07 -5.41 -18.35
CA THR A 62 -7.10 -4.47 -18.84
C THR A 62 -7.62 -4.82 -20.23
N GLY A 63 -6.77 -5.42 -21.08
CA GLY A 63 -7.15 -5.94 -22.40
C GLY A 63 -7.88 -7.28 -22.39
N SER A 64 -8.11 -7.89 -21.23
CA SER A 64 -8.85 -9.15 -21.10
C SER A 64 -10.32 -8.88 -20.78
N ASP A 65 -11.17 -9.91 -21.00
CA ASP A 65 -12.59 -9.86 -20.63
C ASP A 65 -12.83 -10.37 -19.19
N ASN A 66 -11.77 -10.52 -18.39
CA ASN A 66 -11.86 -11.00 -17.01
C ASN A 66 -12.35 -9.88 -16.07
N PRO A 67 -13.08 -10.22 -15.00
CA PRO A 67 -13.40 -9.26 -13.96
C PRO A 67 -12.14 -8.70 -13.30
N MET A 68 -12.18 -7.41 -12.99
CA MET A 68 -11.12 -6.68 -12.28
C MET A 68 -11.67 -6.01 -11.03
N VAL A 69 -10.97 -6.19 -9.93
CA VAL A 69 -11.24 -5.49 -8.67
C VAL A 69 -10.23 -4.37 -8.51
N LEU A 70 -10.72 -3.18 -8.19
CA LEU A 70 -9.92 -2.02 -7.83
C LEU A 70 -10.16 -1.64 -6.37
N SER A 71 -9.16 -1.10 -5.70
CA SER A 71 -9.24 -0.83 -4.26
C SER A 71 -9.90 0.50 -3.90
N SER A 72 -10.15 1.36 -4.89
CA SER A 72 -10.77 2.66 -4.68
C SER A 72 -11.44 3.21 -5.94
N PHE A 73 -12.34 4.15 -5.77
CA PHE A 73 -12.89 4.92 -6.91
C PHE A 73 -11.82 5.79 -7.59
N ASP A 74 -10.75 6.13 -6.88
CA ASP A 74 -9.61 6.83 -7.47
C ASP A 74 -8.87 5.93 -8.45
N ALA A 75 -8.57 4.70 -8.04
CA ALA A 75 -8.00 3.70 -8.94
C ALA A 75 -8.91 3.41 -10.16
N ALA A 76 -10.23 3.49 -10.00
CA ALA A 76 -11.15 3.34 -11.13
C ALA A 76 -11.05 4.53 -12.10
N ARG A 77 -10.91 5.76 -11.60
CA ARG A 77 -10.66 6.93 -12.47
C ARG A 77 -9.32 6.84 -13.19
N ASP A 78 -8.30 6.34 -12.50
CA ASP A 78 -6.98 6.13 -13.10
C ASP A 78 -7.02 5.04 -14.19
N LEU A 79 -7.79 3.98 -14.00
CA LEU A 79 -8.00 2.97 -15.04
C LEU A 79 -8.57 3.60 -16.32
N GLU A 80 -9.65 4.38 -16.19
CA GLU A 80 -10.26 5.08 -17.33
C GLU A 80 -9.28 6.07 -18.00
N ARG A 81 -8.48 6.74 -17.19
CA ARG A 81 -7.48 7.71 -17.67
C ARG A 81 -6.34 7.05 -18.44
N PHE A 82 -5.79 5.96 -17.91
CA PHE A 82 -4.57 5.35 -18.44
C PHE A 82 -4.84 4.22 -19.45
N TYR A 83 -6.00 3.58 -19.34
CA TYR A 83 -6.41 2.45 -20.17
C TYR A 83 -7.87 2.60 -20.68
N PRO A 84 -8.19 3.70 -21.40
CA PRO A 84 -9.58 4.02 -21.80
C PRO A 84 -10.22 2.97 -22.71
N GLY A 85 -9.41 2.05 -23.26
CA GLY A 85 -9.89 0.94 -24.08
C GLY A 85 -9.95 -0.41 -23.36
N HIS A 86 -9.96 -0.41 -22.04
CA HIS A 86 -10.04 -1.65 -21.26
C HIS A 86 -11.33 -2.42 -21.57
N ARG A 87 -11.25 -3.76 -21.49
CA ARG A 87 -12.39 -4.66 -21.75
C ARG A 87 -12.88 -5.37 -20.50
N CYS A 88 -12.11 -5.30 -19.42
CA CYS A 88 -12.47 -5.92 -18.15
C CYS A 88 -13.73 -5.28 -17.54
N SER A 89 -14.58 -6.10 -16.93
CA SER A 89 -15.62 -5.59 -16.04
C SER A 89 -14.98 -5.17 -14.72
N VAL A 90 -15.36 -3.99 -14.21
CA VAL A 90 -14.69 -3.38 -13.05
C VAL A 90 -15.62 -3.31 -11.86
N GLU A 91 -15.11 -3.75 -10.70
CA GLU A 91 -15.76 -3.60 -9.41
C GLU A 91 -14.81 -2.92 -8.42
N VAL A 92 -15.33 -1.97 -7.64
CA VAL A 92 -14.55 -1.30 -6.59
C VAL A 92 -14.83 -1.96 -5.25
N VAL A 93 -13.79 -2.53 -4.66
CA VAL A 93 -13.84 -3.16 -3.33
C VAL A 93 -12.80 -2.50 -2.44
N HIS A 94 -13.26 -1.67 -1.52
CA HIS A 94 -12.38 -0.98 -0.58
C HIS A 94 -11.68 -1.93 0.38
N PHE A 95 -10.46 -1.58 0.78
CA PHE A 95 -9.81 -2.26 1.88
C PHE A 95 -10.63 -2.13 3.17
N VAL A 96 -10.72 -3.21 3.90
CA VAL A 96 -11.30 -3.25 5.24
C VAL A 96 -10.24 -3.67 6.23
N SER A 97 -10.22 -3.01 7.39
CA SER A 97 -9.36 -3.41 8.49
C SER A 97 -10.12 -4.38 9.38
N TYR A 98 -9.61 -5.59 9.51
CA TYR A 98 -10.02 -6.49 10.58
C TYR A 98 -9.15 -6.22 11.80
N ILE A 99 -9.79 -5.87 12.90
CA ILE A 99 -9.11 -5.69 14.19
C ILE A 99 -9.54 -6.84 15.08
N GLU A 100 -8.57 -7.63 15.52
CA GLU A 100 -8.78 -8.75 16.43
C GLU A 100 -9.54 -8.27 17.69
N PRO A 101 -10.50 -9.07 18.21
CA PRO A 101 -11.29 -8.68 19.39
C PRO A 101 -10.42 -8.28 20.59
N GLU A 102 -9.30 -8.97 20.78
CA GLU A 102 -8.34 -8.70 21.86
C GLU A 102 -7.68 -7.33 21.71
N VAL A 103 -7.43 -6.87 20.50
CA VAL A 103 -6.87 -5.54 20.22
C VAL A 103 -7.93 -4.45 20.38
N ARG A 104 -9.21 -4.78 20.20
CA ARG A 104 -10.31 -3.84 20.46
C ARG A 104 -10.53 -3.61 21.94
N ALA A 105 -10.24 -4.59 22.78
CA ALA A 105 -10.38 -4.53 24.23
C ALA A 105 -9.12 -3.89 24.85
N ILE A 106 -8.82 -2.63 24.48
CA ILE A 106 -7.72 -1.88 25.09
C ILE A 106 -8.07 -1.59 26.53
N THR A 107 -7.29 -2.14 27.49
CA THR A 107 -7.41 -1.82 28.91
C THR A 107 -6.43 -0.72 29.28
N PRO A 108 -6.68 0.04 30.38
CA PRO A 108 -5.73 1.03 30.88
C PRO A 108 -4.34 0.43 31.15
N GLU A 109 -4.26 -0.81 31.62
CA GLU A 109 -3.01 -1.52 31.94
C GLU A 109 -2.23 -1.81 30.63
N LEU A 110 -2.92 -2.21 29.56
CA LEU A 110 -2.30 -2.43 28.25
C LEU A 110 -1.78 -1.11 27.68
N GLU A 111 -2.58 -0.05 27.73
CA GLU A 111 -2.13 1.28 27.31
C GLU A 111 -0.88 1.72 28.09
N GLN A 112 -0.91 1.58 29.39
CA GLN A 112 0.22 1.93 30.25
C GLN A 112 1.47 1.13 29.90
N SER A 113 1.34 -0.17 29.67
CA SER A 113 2.47 -1.04 29.32
C SER A 113 3.11 -0.62 27.98
N VAL A 114 2.30 -0.20 27.00
CA VAL A 114 2.80 0.31 25.71
C VAL A 114 3.53 1.65 25.90
N ARG A 115 2.97 2.56 26.71
CA ARG A 115 3.61 3.83 27.04
C ARG A 115 4.96 3.65 27.71
N GLU A 116 5.05 2.75 28.67
CA GLU A 116 6.30 2.42 29.37
C GLU A 116 7.33 1.79 28.44
N LYS A 117 6.89 0.82 27.61
CA LYS A 117 7.76 0.14 26.64
C LYS A 117 8.43 1.10 25.66
N PHE A 118 7.74 2.16 25.26
CA PHE A 118 8.22 3.11 24.26
C PHE A 118 8.57 4.48 24.85
N ASP A 119 8.64 4.60 26.19
CA ASP A 119 8.93 5.84 26.93
C ASP A 119 8.04 7.04 26.51
N LEU A 120 6.77 6.79 26.25
CA LEU A 120 5.80 7.81 25.83
C LEU A 120 5.21 8.52 27.06
N LYS A 121 5.79 9.66 27.43
CA LYS A 121 5.40 10.43 28.62
C LYS A 121 4.34 11.49 28.35
N ARG A 122 4.22 11.90 27.08
CA ARG A 122 3.32 12.98 26.64
C ARG A 122 2.20 12.44 25.75
N LYS A 123 1.32 13.29 25.29
CA LYS A 123 0.45 12.98 24.15
C LYS A 123 1.33 12.67 22.93
N TYR A 124 0.85 11.87 22.01
CA TYR A 124 1.65 11.56 20.83
C TYR A 124 0.83 11.60 19.55
N ILE A 125 1.51 11.93 18.48
CA ILE A 125 1.00 11.80 17.10
C ILE A 125 1.70 10.59 16.49
N TYR A 126 0.90 9.63 16.05
CA TYR A 126 1.39 8.36 15.51
C TYR A 126 1.40 8.36 13.98
N ILE A 127 2.55 8.06 13.39
CA ILE A 127 2.80 8.07 11.95
C ILE A 127 3.25 6.66 11.51
N PRO A 128 2.30 5.71 11.27
CA PRO A 128 2.59 4.32 10.96
C PRO A 128 2.77 4.10 9.45
N ASN A 129 3.89 4.52 8.89
CA ASN A 129 4.21 4.34 7.48
C ASN A 129 5.57 3.70 7.28
N GLN A 130 5.70 2.84 6.23
CA GLN A 130 7.00 2.44 5.73
C GLN A 130 7.81 3.68 5.36
N PHE A 131 9.10 3.70 5.66
CA PHE A 131 9.98 4.84 5.36
C PHE A 131 10.37 4.86 3.86
N TRP A 132 9.37 4.85 3.00
CA TRP A 132 9.55 4.97 1.57
C TRP A 132 9.44 6.42 1.14
N GLN A 133 10.26 6.82 0.16
CA GLN A 133 10.33 8.21 -0.30
C GLN A 133 8.95 8.81 -0.64
N HIS A 134 8.09 8.06 -1.32
CA HIS A 134 6.75 8.54 -1.70
C HIS A 134 5.78 8.72 -0.51
N LYS A 135 6.12 8.23 0.70
CA LYS A 135 5.37 8.51 1.93
C LYS A 135 5.69 9.89 2.51
N ASN A 136 6.72 10.53 1.96
CA ASN A 136 7.06 11.94 2.17
C ASN A 136 7.24 12.36 3.66
N HIS A 137 7.95 11.55 4.43
CA HIS A 137 8.24 11.85 5.83
C HIS A 137 9.02 13.16 6.01
N ILE A 138 9.78 13.60 5.00
CA ILE A 138 10.54 14.85 5.04
C ILE A 138 9.60 16.02 5.26
N VAL A 139 8.55 16.15 4.44
CA VAL A 139 7.55 17.22 4.60
C VAL A 139 6.86 17.15 5.96
N MET A 140 6.63 15.94 6.49
CA MET A 140 6.07 15.77 7.82
C MET A 140 7.01 16.33 8.90
N VAL A 141 8.31 16.02 8.83
CA VAL A 141 9.32 16.52 9.79
C VAL A 141 9.46 18.03 9.69
N GLU A 142 9.52 18.59 8.49
CA GLU A 142 9.56 20.04 8.26
C GLU A 142 8.32 20.75 8.84
N ALA A 143 7.13 20.17 8.65
CA ALA A 143 5.90 20.70 9.23
C ALA A 143 5.90 20.65 10.76
N ILE A 144 6.40 19.56 11.35
CA ILE A 144 6.58 19.43 12.80
C ILE A 144 7.53 20.52 13.32
N GLU A 145 8.66 20.70 12.66
CA GLU A 145 9.64 21.72 13.01
C GLU A 145 9.02 23.14 13.02
N CYS A 146 8.26 23.47 11.97
CA CYS A 146 7.54 24.75 11.91
C CYS A 146 6.56 24.93 13.07
N LEU A 147 5.77 23.89 13.40
CA LEU A 147 4.80 23.94 14.48
C LEU A 147 5.47 24.09 15.86
N LEU A 148 6.58 23.42 16.07
CA LEU A 148 7.36 23.54 17.32
C LEU A 148 7.99 24.94 17.46
N LYS A 149 8.51 25.52 16.38
CA LYS A 149 9.03 26.91 16.37
C LYS A 149 7.96 27.93 16.71
N ASP A 150 6.71 27.71 16.31
CA ASP A 150 5.55 28.52 16.64
C ASP A 150 5.01 28.28 18.07
N GLY A 151 5.68 27.47 18.87
CA GLY A 151 5.23 27.08 20.22
C GLY A 151 4.02 26.16 20.24
N ARG A 152 3.68 25.56 19.10
CA ARG A 152 2.56 24.62 18.96
C ARG A 152 3.06 23.18 19.11
N LEU A 153 2.19 22.29 19.63
CA LEU A 153 2.47 20.85 19.79
C LEU A 153 3.71 20.53 20.67
N CYS A 154 4.16 21.47 21.52
CA CYS A 154 5.32 21.27 22.41
C CYS A 154 5.08 20.19 23.48
N ASP A 155 3.83 19.83 23.75
CA ASP A 155 3.39 18.80 24.68
C ASP A 155 3.15 17.43 24.00
N TYR A 156 3.53 17.29 22.73
CA TYR A 156 3.38 16.06 21.98
C TYR A 156 4.72 15.38 21.69
N ASP A 157 4.70 14.04 21.68
CA ASP A 157 5.73 13.21 21.08
C ASP A 157 5.29 12.83 19.65
N PHE A 158 6.25 12.65 18.73
CA PHE A 158 5.97 12.21 17.35
C PHE A 158 6.55 10.81 17.17
N VAL A 159 5.68 9.84 16.94
CA VAL A 159 6.06 8.43 16.89
C VAL A 159 5.96 7.91 15.47
N PHE A 160 7.10 7.70 14.85
CA PHE A 160 7.21 7.11 13.51
C PHE A 160 7.50 5.62 13.62
N THR A 161 6.74 4.79 12.92
CA THR A 161 6.99 3.35 12.86
C THR A 161 6.87 2.84 11.41
N GLY A 162 7.73 1.88 11.07
CA GLY A 162 7.75 1.26 9.75
C GLY A 162 9.08 0.61 9.44
N ASN A 163 9.18 -0.10 8.33
CA ASN A 163 10.46 -0.63 7.87
C ASN A 163 11.33 0.53 7.38
N LEU A 164 12.56 0.59 7.88
CA LEU A 164 13.55 1.63 7.55
C LEU A 164 14.18 1.46 6.16
N LYS A 165 13.92 0.34 5.48
CA LYS A 165 14.52 0.08 4.18
C LYS A 165 13.58 0.46 3.04
N ASP A 166 14.02 1.42 2.21
CA ASP A 166 13.44 1.67 0.90
C ASP A 166 14.39 1.09 -0.16
N TYR A 167 13.99 0.01 -0.83
CA TYR A 167 14.82 -0.65 -1.84
C TYR A 167 14.97 0.20 -3.12
N ARG A 168 14.07 1.16 -3.33
CA ARG A 168 14.11 2.10 -4.47
C ARG A 168 15.01 3.29 -4.20
N ASN A 169 15.13 3.69 -2.93
CA ASN A 169 15.99 4.79 -2.48
C ASN A 169 16.66 4.44 -1.14
N PRO A 170 17.75 3.67 -1.15
CA PRO A 170 18.43 3.23 0.07
C PRO A 170 18.93 4.37 0.97
N GLU A 171 19.21 5.55 0.38
CA GLU A 171 19.74 6.71 1.09
C GLU A 171 18.66 7.57 1.76
N TYR A 172 17.36 7.27 1.50
CA TYR A 172 16.26 8.09 1.99
C TYR A 172 16.22 8.23 3.50
N ILE A 173 16.44 7.13 4.22
CA ILE A 173 16.42 7.15 5.69
C ILE A 173 17.56 7.98 6.30
N ASP A 174 18.75 7.94 5.69
CA ASP A 174 19.89 8.72 6.19
C ASP A 174 19.69 10.22 5.92
N LYS A 175 19.07 10.56 4.79
CA LYS A 175 18.64 11.93 4.52
C LYS A 175 17.61 12.42 5.54
N LEU A 176 16.62 11.57 5.86
CA LEU A 176 15.59 11.91 6.84
C LEU A 176 16.20 12.14 8.24
N ARG A 177 17.12 11.27 8.69
CA ARG A 177 17.80 11.40 9.97
C ARG A 177 18.54 12.72 10.09
N LYS A 178 19.28 13.12 9.05
CA LYS A 178 20.00 14.40 9.03
C LYS A 178 19.09 15.62 9.14
N ILE A 179 17.85 15.55 8.73
CA ILE A 179 16.88 16.63 8.86
C ILE A 179 16.34 16.68 10.31
N MET A 180 16.30 15.53 10.99
CA MET A 180 15.80 15.43 12.37
C MET A 180 16.84 15.80 13.44
N GLU A 181 18.13 15.89 13.09
CA GLU A 181 19.24 16.35 13.94
C GLU A 181 19.25 17.88 14.04
#